data_2a423ed3527c22cc45b61eb059e8289d
#
_entry.id   2a423ed3527c22cc45b61eb059e8289d
#
_cell.length_a   1.000
_cell.length_b   1.000
_cell.length_c   1.000
_cell.angle_alpha   90.00
_cell.angle_beta   90.00
_cell.angle_gamma   90.00
#
_symmetry.space_group_name_H-M   'P 1'
#
loop_
_entity.id
_entity.type
_entity.pdbx_description
1 polymer ?
#
loop_
_entity_poly.entity_id
_entity_poly.type
_entity_poly.pdbx_seq_one_letter_code
_entity_poly.pdbx_strand_id
1 'polypeptide(L)' 'MNILIIGNGGREHAFAWKAAQSPLANKVFVAPGNAGTALEPNIENVS' A
#
# COMPACT_ATOMS: atom_id res chain seq x y z
N MET A 1 -9.80 4.89 -8.18
CA MET A 1 -9.96 3.56 -7.55
C MET A 1 -9.10 3.51 -6.30
N ASN A 2 -9.67 3.07 -5.19
CA ASN A 2 -8.91 2.82 -3.97
C ASN A 2 -8.65 1.32 -3.85
N ILE A 3 -7.47 0.97 -3.37
CA ILE A 3 -7.03 -0.42 -3.30
C ILE A 3 -6.68 -0.75 -1.86
N LEU A 4 -7.15 -1.90 -1.36
CA LEU A 4 -6.80 -2.39 -0.03
C LEU A 4 -5.97 -3.65 -0.17
N ILE A 5 -4.81 -3.69 0.46
CA ILE A 5 -3.93 -4.85 0.51
C ILE A 5 -3.83 -5.30 1.95
N ILE A 6 -4.02 -6.59 2.18
CA ILE A 6 -3.96 -7.17 3.53
C ILE A 6 -2.63 -7.88 3.71
N GLY A 7 -1.85 -7.43 4.69
CA GLY A 7 -0.57 -8.01 5.01
C GLY A 7 0.40 -6.98 5.55
N ASN A 8 1.58 -7.46 5.97
CA ASN A 8 2.59 -6.58 6.54
C ASN A 8 4.02 -6.97 6.15
N GLY A 9 4.18 -7.93 5.26
CA GLY A 9 5.51 -8.37 4.84
C GLY A 9 6.06 -7.56 3.69
N GLY A 10 7.30 -7.87 3.30
CA GLY A 10 7.93 -7.17 2.19
C GLY A 10 7.23 -7.37 0.86
N ARG A 11 6.58 -8.54 0.68
CA ARG A 11 5.82 -8.82 -0.54
C ARG A 11 4.63 -7.87 -0.66
N GLU A 12 3.94 -7.63 0.44
CA GLU A 12 2.80 -6.73 0.46
C GLU A 12 3.24 -5.30 0.19
N HIS A 13 4.41 -4.91 0.70
CA HIS A 13 4.99 -3.60 0.39
C HIS A 13 5.24 -3.46 -1.11
N ALA A 14 5.80 -4.49 -1.74
CA ALA A 14 6.07 -4.47 -3.18
C ALA A 14 4.80 -4.33 -4.00
N PHE A 15 3.73 -5.06 -3.62
CA PHE A 15 2.44 -4.94 -4.29
C PHE A 15 1.85 -3.54 -4.12
N ALA A 16 1.91 -2.99 -2.91
CA ALA A 16 1.37 -1.66 -2.64
C ALA A 16 2.11 -0.60 -3.43
N TRP A 17 3.43 -0.69 -3.48
CA TRP A 17 4.26 0.25 -4.22
C TRP A 17 3.91 0.24 -5.71
N LYS A 18 3.77 -0.97 -6.27
CA LYS A 18 3.43 -1.12 -7.68
C LYS A 18 2.01 -0.63 -7.96
N ALA A 19 1.07 -0.96 -7.08
CA ALA A 19 -0.31 -0.51 -7.22
C ALA A 19 -0.42 1.01 -7.14
N ALA A 20 0.36 1.63 -6.25
CA ALA A 20 0.32 3.08 -6.08
C ALA A 20 0.84 3.83 -7.30
N GLN A 21 1.61 3.16 -8.18
CA GLN A 21 2.10 3.76 -9.41
C GLN A 21 1.07 3.75 -10.52
N SER A 22 0.00 2.99 -10.36
CA SER A 22 -1.03 2.90 -11.39
C SER A 22 -1.80 4.22 -11.49
N PRO A 23 -2.02 4.75 -12.70
CA PRO A 23 -2.83 5.96 -12.85
C PRO A 23 -4.31 5.75 -12.45
N LEU A 24 -4.73 4.49 -12.29
CA LEU A 24 -6.09 4.18 -11.87
C LEU A 24 -6.25 4.16 -10.34
N ALA A 25 -5.14 4.13 -9.59
CA ALA A 25 -5.20 4.08 -8.14
C ALA A 25 -5.19 5.50 -7.55
N ASN A 26 -6.24 5.85 -6.82
CA ASN A 26 -6.31 7.12 -6.10
C ASN A 26 -5.52 7.02 -4.79
N LYS A 27 -5.72 5.93 -4.06
CA LYS A 27 -5.08 5.70 -2.78
C LYS A 27 -4.93 4.21 -2.56
N VAL A 28 -3.82 3.79 -1.98
CA VAL A 28 -3.58 2.39 -1.61
C VAL A 28 -3.52 2.30 -0.09
N PHE A 29 -4.32 1.40 0.47
CA PHE A 29 -4.35 1.13 1.90
C PHE A 29 -3.75 -0.24 2.15
N VAL A 30 -2.92 -0.36 3.16
CA VAL A 30 -2.31 -1.63 3.55
C VAL A 30 -2.65 -1.91 5.00
N ALA A 31 -3.22 -3.07 5.27
CA ALA A 31 -3.68 -3.44 6.61
C ALA A 31 -2.97 -4.71 7.07
N PRO A 32 -2.17 -4.65 8.13
CA PRO A 32 -1.80 -3.46 8.89
C PRO A 32 -0.61 -2.71 8.28
N GLY A 33 0.07 -3.27 7.29
CA GLY A 33 1.24 -2.66 6.70
C GLY A 33 2.49 -2.81 7.56
N ASN A 34 3.55 -2.13 7.15
CA ASN A 34 4.81 -2.14 7.88
C ASN A 34 5.48 -0.76 7.76
N ALA A 35 6.70 -0.63 8.30
CA ALA A 35 7.41 0.66 8.26
C ALA A 35 7.69 1.12 6.83
N GLY A 36 7.95 0.16 5.93
CA GLY A 36 8.22 0.49 4.53
C GLY A 36 6.99 1.06 3.84
N THR A 37 5.80 0.44 4.05
CA THR A 37 4.58 0.94 3.44
C THR A 37 4.18 2.29 4.03
N ALA A 38 4.50 2.55 5.30
CA ALA A 38 4.18 3.82 5.94
C ALA A 38 4.96 4.99 5.33
N LEU A 39 6.10 4.72 4.71
CA LEU A 39 6.95 5.77 4.13
C LEU A 39 6.63 6.08 2.67
N GLU A 40 5.80 5.27 2.03
CA GLU A 40 5.52 5.45 0.61
C GLU A 40 4.44 6.49 0.38
N PRO A 41 4.60 7.37 -0.63
CA PRO A 41 3.52 8.29 -0.99
C PRO A 41 2.31 7.53 -1.53
N ASN A 42 1.13 8.03 -1.28
CA ASN A 42 -0.14 7.44 -1.71
C ASN A 42 -0.44 6.07 -1.09
N ILE A 43 0.32 5.66 -0.09
CA ILE A 43 0.05 4.43 0.66
C ILE A 43 -0.20 4.80 2.11
N GLU A 44 -1.24 4.21 2.69
CA GLU A 44 -1.60 4.46 4.08
C GLU A 44 -1.78 3.12 4.80
N ASN A 45 -1.13 2.97 5.94
CA ASN A 45 -1.33 1.79 6.79
C ASN A 45 -2.64 1.91 7.54
N VAL A 46 -3.37 0.79 7.64
CA VAL A 46 -4.64 0.72 8.36
C VAL A 46 -4.53 -0.38 9.40
N SER A 47 -4.75 -0.05 10.67
CA SER A 47 -4.71 -1.04 11.75
C SER A 47 -5.97 -1.89 11.81
#